data_ca4f568f41f0cfa56829686b3436372d
#
_entry.id   ca4f568f41f0cfa56829686b3436372d
#
_cell.length_a   1.000
_cell.length_b   1.000
_cell.length_c   1.000
_cell.angle_alpha   90.00
_cell.angle_beta   90.00
_cell.angle_gamma   90.00
#
_symmetry.space_group_name_H-M   'P 1'
#
loop_
_entity.id
_entity.type
_entity.pdbx_description
1 polymer ?
#
loop_
_entity_poly.entity_id
_entity_poly.type
_entity_poly.pdbx_seq_one_letter_code
_entity_poly.pdbx_strand_id
1 'polypeptide(L)'
;LTAFAEACGVTAERARAYDPQPGCQAYPAYVSWLALNASPPDVILALTANFSAWGGYCARIAEALRTHYTFPDEACAFFDFFAQPAPDLDARATAAVDEALKEDRLDVVAAHRYGRLLQAYEATFWNSLKAIP
;
A
#
# COMPACT_ATOMS: atom_id res chain seq x y z
N LEU A 1 -0.61 -8.49 10.39
CA LEU A 1 -1.42 -7.42 11.04
C LEU A 1 -2.02 -7.85 12.39
N THR A 2 -2.33 -9.14 12.61
CA THR A 2 -2.94 -9.60 13.88
C THR A 2 -2.07 -9.24 15.08
N ALA A 3 -0.80 -9.60 15.08
CA ALA A 3 0.13 -9.30 16.17
C ALA A 3 0.28 -7.78 16.42
N PHE A 4 0.23 -6.96 15.35
CA PHE A 4 0.22 -5.51 15.47
C PHE A 4 -1.06 -4.99 16.16
N ALA A 5 -2.22 -5.52 15.76
CA ALA A 5 -3.50 -5.14 16.39
C ALA A 5 -3.53 -5.55 17.88
N GLU A 6 -3.03 -6.73 18.22
CA GLU A 6 -2.90 -7.20 19.59
C GLU A 6 -1.98 -6.30 20.43
N ALA A 7 -0.82 -5.92 19.88
CA ALA A 7 0.10 -4.99 20.53
C ALA A 7 -0.52 -3.59 20.76
N CYS A 8 -1.44 -3.18 19.88
CA CYS A 8 -2.23 -1.95 20.05
C CYS A 8 -3.44 -2.12 20.98
N GLY A 9 -3.69 -3.30 21.56
CA GLY A 9 -4.86 -3.59 22.38
C GLY A 9 -6.18 -3.57 21.59
N VAL A 10 -6.13 -3.82 20.28
CA VAL A 10 -7.30 -3.87 19.41
C VAL A 10 -7.84 -5.29 19.37
N THR A 11 -9.01 -5.49 19.98
CA THR A 11 -9.73 -6.78 19.93
C THR A 11 -10.45 -6.95 18.59
N ALA A 12 -10.78 -8.20 18.25
CA ALA A 12 -11.58 -8.50 17.05
C ALA A 12 -12.97 -7.81 17.07
N GLU A 13 -13.54 -7.61 18.26
CA GLU A 13 -14.80 -6.88 18.43
C GLU A 13 -14.62 -5.39 18.12
N ARG A 14 -13.60 -4.74 18.69
CA ARG A 14 -13.28 -3.35 18.39
C ARG A 14 -12.98 -3.13 16.90
N ALA A 15 -12.24 -4.05 16.30
CA ALA A 15 -11.94 -3.97 14.86
C ALA A 15 -13.19 -4.04 13.99
N ARG A 16 -14.17 -4.91 14.35
CA ARG A 16 -15.44 -5.02 13.61
C ARG A 16 -16.37 -3.82 13.83
N ALA A 17 -16.33 -3.22 15.01
CA ALA A 17 -17.16 -2.07 15.35
C ALA A 17 -16.55 -0.73 14.90
N TYR A 18 -15.33 -0.75 14.41
CA TYR A 18 -14.64 0.47 13.98
C TYR A 18 -15.25 1.04 12.70
N ASP A 19 -15.62 2.32 12.74
CA ASP A 19 -16.07 3.07 11.57
C ASP A 19 -14.85 3.74 10.91
N PRO A 20 -14.41 3.25 9.73
CA PRO A 20 -13.18 3.74 9.13
C PRO A 20 -13.31 5.19 8.67
N GLN A 21 -12.27 5.96 8.91
CA GLN A 21 -12.15 7.31 8.35
C GLN A 21 -12.30 7.27 6.83
N PRO A 22 -13.05 8.19 6.20
CA PRO A 22 -13.26 8.21 4.74
C PRO A 22 -11.94 8.18 3.95
N GLY A 23 -10.92 8.90 4.39
CA GLY A 23 -9.62 8.88 3.73
C GLY A 23 -8.89 7.54 3.86
N CYS A 24 -9.08 6.81 4.96
CA CYS A 24 -8.54 5.45 5.12
C CYS A 24 -9.30 4.43 4.27
N GLN A 25 -10.60 4.60 4.07
CA GLN A 25 -11.41 3.72 3.24
C GLN A 25 -11.22 3.97 1.74
N ALA A 26 -10.94 5.21 1.33
CA ALA A 26 -10.83 5.60 -0.08
C ALA A 26 -9.69 4.86 -0.82
N TYR A 27 -8.54 4.68 -0.18
CA TYR A 27 -7.40 4.00 -0.79
C TYR A 27 -7.70 2.53 -1.17
N PRO A 28 -8.12 1.66 -0.26
CA PRO A 28 -8.45 0.27 -0.61
C PRO A 28 -9.67 0.17 -1.55
N ALA A 29 -10.63 1.09 -1.47
CA ALA A 29 -11.74 1.14 -2.41
C ALA A 29 -11.24 1.43 -3.84
N TYR A 30 -10.28 2.35 -3.98
CA TYR A 30 -9.70 2.63 -5.28
C TYR A 30 -8.87 1.46 -5.84
N VAL A 31 -8.10 0.76 -5.01
CA VAL A 31 -7.39 -0.47 -5.41
C VAL A 31 -8.38 -1.54 -5.90
N SER A 32 -9.50 -1.70 -5.21
CA SER A 32 -10.58 -2.61 -5.65
C SER A 32 -11.21 -2.16 -6.98
N TRP A 33 -11.39 -0.86 -7.17
CA TRP A 33 -11.88 -0.31 -8.43
C TRP A 33 -10.91 -0.60 -9.58
N LEU A 34 -9.60 -0.42 -9.38
CA LEU A 34 -8.58 -0.75 -10.36
C LEU A 34 -8.63 -2.23 -10.76
N ALA A 35 -8.75 -3.12 -9.77
CA ALA A 35 -8.84 -4.56 -10.01
C ALA A 35 -10.05 -4.98 -10.86
N LEU A 36 -11.14 -4.21 -10.82
CA LEU A 36 -12.37 -4.51 -11.54
C LEU A 36 -12.47 -3.81 -12.91
N ASN A 37 -11.78 -2.69 -13.11
CA ASN A 37 -12.04 -1.80 -14.24
C ASN A 37 -10.80 -1.50 -15.11
N ALA A 38 -9.59 -1.70 -14.60
CA ALA A 38 -8.36 -1.42 -15.33
C ALA A 38 -7.75 -2.70 -15.92
N SER A 39 -6.95 -2.57 -16.98
CA SER A 39 -6.21 -3.70 -17.52
C SER A 39 -5.07 -4.11 -16.58
N PRO A 40 -4.71 -5.41 -16.48
CA PRO A 40 -3.63 -5.84 -15.61
C PRO A 40 -2.30 -5.12 -15.82
N PRO A 41 -1.78 -4.90 -17.05
CA PRO A 41 -0.52 -4.19 -17.25
C PRO A 41 -0.57 -2.73 -16.79
N ASP A 42 -1.71 -2.03 -16.98
CA ASP A 42 -1.87 -0.65 -16.52
C ASP A 42 -1.82 -0.57 -14.98
N VAL A 43 -2.44 -1.55 -14.32
CA VAL A 43 -2.42 -1.67 -12.84
C VAL A 43 -1.02 -1.98 -12.33
N ILE A 44 -0.30 -2.91 -12.98
CA ILE A 44 1.09 -3.26 -12.60
C ILE A 44 1.96 -2.00 -12.66
N LEU A 45 1.90 -1.24 -13.75
CA LEU A 45 2.68 -0.02 -13.89
C LEU A 45 2.32 1.01 -12.83
N ALA A 46 1.03 1.22 -12.57
CA ALA A 46 0.54 2.18 -11.57
C ALA A 46 0.99 1.82 -10.14
N LEU A 47 0.92 0.55 -9.76
CA LEU A 47 1.31 0.06 -8.43
C LEU A 47 2.83 0.05 -8.24
N THR A 48 3.59 -0.41 -9.23
CA THR A 48 5.06 -0.50 -9.13
C THR A 48 5.70 0.87 -8.89
N ALA A 49 5.15 1.93 -9.48
CA ALA A 49 5.61 3.30 -9.26
C ALA A 49 5.50 3.76 -7.79
N ASN A 50 4.66 3.12 -6.98
CA ASN A 50 4.42 3.48 -5.58
C ASN A 50 5.15 2.59 -4.57
N PHE A 51 5.57 1.38 -4.94
CA PHE A 51 6.06 0.38 -3.98
C PHE A 51 7.31 0.82 -3.22
N SER A 52 8.27 1.50 -3.86
CA SER A 52 9.49 1.94 -3.18
C SER A 52 9.20 3.00 -2.10
N ALA A 53 8.27 3.92 -2.36
CA ALA A 53 7.84 4.92 -1.39
C ALA A 53 7.12 4.26 -0.20
N TRP A 54 6.21 3.31 -0.47
CA TRP A 54 5.51 2.53 0.55
C TRP A 54 6.49 1.75 1.43
N GLY A 55 7.47 1.06 0.84
CA GLY A 55 8.52 0.35 1.57
C GLY A 55 9.32 1.27 2.50
N GLY A 56 9.66 2.45 2.03
CA GLY A 56 10.34 3.47 2.83
C GLY A 56 9.50 3.96 4.03
N TYR A 57 8.19 4.13 3.86
CA TYR A 57 7.29 4.46 4.98
C TYR A 57 7.19 3.31 5.98
N CYS A 58 7.05 2.07 5.50
CA CYS A 58 7.00 0.89 6.36
C CYS A 58 8.28 0.75 7.20
N ALA A 59 9.46 0.94 6.62
CA ALA A 59 10.73 0.91 7.35
C ALA A 59 10.76 1.93 8.50
N ARG A 60 10.36 3.17 8.22
CA ARG A 60 10.31 4.24 9.23
C ARG A 60 9.29 3.98 10.33
N ILE A 61 8.15 3.40 9.98
CA ILE A 61 7.11 3.03 10.96
C ILE A 61 7.63 1.92 11.86
N ALA A 62 8.21 0.85 11.30
CA ALA A 62 8.77 -0.26 12.08
C ALA A 62 9.84 0.21 13.06
N GLU A 63 10.76 1.09 12.61
CA GLU A 63 11.77 1.71 13.47
C GLU A 63 11.14 2.53 14.61
N ALA A 64 10.17 3.38 14.28
CA ALA A 64 9.49 4.21 15.27
C ALA A 64 8.72 3.38 16.31
N LEU A 65 8.02 2.34 15.89
CA LEU A 65 7.29 1.42 16.78
C LEU A 65 8.22 0.77 17.79
N ARG A 66 9.40 0.31 17.34
CA ARG A 66 10.41 -0.28 18.25
C ARG A 66 11.02 0.75 19.18
N THR A 67 11.44 1.89 18.64
CA THR A 67 12.23 2.89 19.37
C THR A 67 11.39 3.67 20.37
N HIS A 68 10.16 4.06 19.98
CA HIS A 68 9.35 4.98 20.80
C HIS A 68 8.22 4.28 21.56
N TYR A 69 7.78 3.11 21.07
CA TYR A 69 6.63 2.40 21.66
C TYR A 69 6.98 1.02 22.20
N THR A 70 8.23 0.58 22.07
CA THR A 70 8.72 -0.71 22.59
C THR A 70 7.93 -1.92 22.04
N PHE A 71 7.47 -1.85 20.80
CA PHE A 71 6.74 -2.94 20.17
C PHE A 71 7.67 -4.11 19.89
N PRO A 72 7.24 -5.36 20.11
CA PRO A 72 8.02 -6.54 19.78
C PRO A 72 8.11 -6.75 18.26
N ASP A 73 9.11 -7.52 17.81
CA ASP A 73 9.36 -7.77 16.39
C ASP A 73 8.17 -8.38 15.66
N GLU A 74 7.42 -9.26 16.31
CA GLU A 74 6.22 -9.89 15.74
C GLU A 74 5.13 -8.87 15.40
N ALA A 75 5.02 -7.81 16.20
CA ALA A 75 4.07 -6.72 15.94
C ALA A 75 4.52 -5.84 14.77
N CYS A 76 5.83 -5.74 14.53
CA CYS A 76 6.40 -4.97 13.44
C CYS A 76 6.51 -5.76 12.12
N ALA A 77 6.31 -7.07 12.13
CA ALA A 77 6.57 -7.99 11.00
C ALA A 77 5.82 -7.60 9.69
N PHE A 78 4.64 -7.00 9.79
CA PHE A 78 3.93 -6.47 8.61
C PHE A 78 4.71 -5.35 7.92
N PHE A 79 5.22 -4.42 8.70
CA PHE A 79 5.98 -3.28 8.18
C PHE A 79 7.36 -3.73 7.68
N ASP A 80 8.02 -4.64 8.39
CA ASP A 80 9.30 -5.21 7.97
C ASP A 80 9.20 -5.94 6.63
N PHE A 81 8.10 -6.67 6.42
CA PHE A 81 7.84 -7.37 5.15
C PHE A 81 7.85 -6.40 3.96
N PHE A 82 7.14 -5.28 4.08
CA PHE A 82 7.09 -4.27 3.01
C PHE A 82 8.33 -3.38 2.93
N ALA A 83 9.12 -3.31 3.98
CA ALA A 83 10.36 -2.55 4.00
C ALA A 83 11.50 -3.27 3.25
N GLN A 84 11.38 -4.59 3.05
CA GLN A 84 12.42 -5.37 2.36
C GLN A 84 12.36 -5.14 0.84
N PRO A 85 13.53 -4.99 0.18
CA PRO A 85 13.60 -4.99 -1.27
C PRO A 85 13.03 -6.29 -1.86
N ALA A 86 12.29 -6.19 -2.95
CA ALA A 86 11.69 -7.31 -3.64
C ALA A 86 12.15 -7.41 -5.11
N PRO A 87 13.47 -7.63 -5.37
CA PRO A 87 14.04 -7.55 -6.72
C PRO A 87 13.39 -8.52 -7.72
N ASP A 88 12.97 -9.70 -7.27
CA ASP A 88 12.29 -10.67 -8.13
C ASP A 88 10.89 -10.20 -8.54
N LEU A 89 10.18 -9.50 -7.64
CA LEU A 89 8.88 -8.90 -7.94
C LEU A 89 9.06 -7.75 -8.93
N ASP A 90 10.04 -6.89 -8.70
CA ASP A 90 10.35 -5.76 -9.58
C ASP A 90 10.75 -6.24 -10.98
N ALA A 91 11.58 -7.28 -11.08
CA ALA A 91 11.96 -7.87 -12.36
C ALA A 91 10.75 -8.45 -13.12
N ARG A 92 9.86 -9.16 -12.41
CA ARG A 92 8.63 -9.71 -13.02
C ARG A 92 7.66 -8.62 -13.45
N ALA A 93 7.50 -7.57 -12.65
CA ALA A 93 6.66 -6.43 -12.99
C ALA A 93 7.19 -5.71 -14.24
N THR A 94 8.51 -5.46 -14.29
CA THR A 94 9.17 -4.86 -15.45
C THR A 94 8.96 -5.70 -16.70
N ALA A 95 9.20 -7.01 -16.62
CA ALA A 95 9.02 -7.92 -17.76
C ALA A 95 7.57 -7.94 -18.27
N ALA A 96 6.58 -7.91 -17.36
CA ALA A 96 5.16 -7.89 -17.73
C ALA A 96 4.76 -6.57 -18.43
N VAL A 97 5.31 -5.45 -17.98
CA VAL A 97 5.09 -4.14 -18.61
C VAL A 97 5.74 -4.08 -19.99
N ASP A 98 6.97 -4.55 -20.13
CA ASP A 98 7.70 -4.61 -21.39
C ASP A 98 7.00 -5.48 -22.44
N GLU A 99 6.46 -6.62 -22.01
CA GLU A 99 5.68 -7.50 -22.90
C GLU A 99 4.38 -6.82 -23.35
N ALA A 100 3.66 -6.21 -22.43
CA ALA A 100 2.43 -5.49 -22.73
C ALA A 100 2.64 -4.31 -23.67
N LEU A 101 3.78 -3.61 -23.55
CA LEU A 101 4.17 -2.55 -24.48
C LEU A 101 4.43 -3.09 -25.89
N LYS A 102 5.14 -4.21 -26.03
CA LYS A 102 5.42 -4.85 -27.33
C LYS A 102 4.17 -5.33 -28.05
N GLU A 103 3.15 -5.71 -27.27
CA GLU A 103 1.87 -6.23 -27.79
C GLU A 103 0.77 -5.16 -27.90
N ASP A 104 1.11 -3.89 -27.69
CA ASP A 104 0.16 -2.74 -27.70
C ASP A 104 -1.04 -2.94 -26.75
N ARG A 105 -0.78 -3.57 -25.60
CA ARG A 105 -1.80 -3.86 -24.57
C ARG A 105 -1.71 -2.93 -23.34
N LEU A 106 -0.77 -2.00 -23.31
CA LEU A 106 -0.61 -1.03 -22.23
C LEU A 106 -1.12 0.34 -22.65
N ASP A 107 -2.10 0.87 -21.92
CA ASP A 107 -2.48 2.28 -22.04
C ASP A 107 -1.64 3.12 -21.05
N VAL A 108 -0.51 3.62 -21.54
CA VAL A 108 0.43 4.43 -20.73
C VAL A 108 -0.26 5.65 -20.11
N VAL A 109 -1.19 6.30 -20.83
CA VAL A 109 -1.91 7.48 -20.34
C VAL A 109 -2.85 7.11 -19.20
N ALA A 110 -3.58 6.00 -19.36
CA ALA A 110 -4.44 5.48 -18.31
C ALA A 110 -3.62 5.03 -17.09
N ALA A 111 -2.54 4.29 -17.27
CA ALA A 111 -1.65 3.83 -16.21
C ALA A 111 -1.07 4.99 -15.40
N HIS A 112 -0.59 6.05 -16.05
CA HIS A 112 -0.15 7.27 -15.38
C HIS A 112 -1.26 7.96 -14.59
N ARG A 113 -2.48 8.00 -15.12
CA ARG A 113 -3.64 8.54 -14.42
C ARG A 113 -3.95 7.71 -13.17
N TYR A 114 -3.94 6.40 -13.29
CA TYR A 114 -4.18 5.47 -12.18
C TYR A 114 -3.13 5.63 -11.07
N GLY A 115 -1.85 5.73 -11.43
CA GLY A 115 -0.78 5.98 -10.49
C GLY A 115 -0.91 7.32 -9.75
N ARG A 116 -1.24 8.41 -10.45
CA ARG A 116 -1.47 9.72 -9.81
C ARG A 116 -2.65 9.69 -8.84
N LEU A 117 -3.75 9.02 -9.21
CA LEU A 117 -4.91 8.89 -8.32
C LEU A 117 -4.58 8.00 -7.12
N LEU A 118 -3.82 6.92 -7.30
CA LEU A 118 -3.36 6.06 -6.21
C LEU A 118 -2.58 6.86 -5.17
N GLN A 119 -1.61 7.67 -5.61
CA GLN A 119 -0.83 8.54 -4.74
C GLN A 119 -1.69 9.63 -4.06
N ALA A 120 -2.68 10.18 -4.75
CA ALA A 120 -3.59 11.15 -4.15
C ALA A 120 -4.45 10.52 -3.03
N TYR A 121 -4.96 9.32 -3.24
CA TYR A 121 -5.68 8.57 -2.21
C TYR A 121 -4.78 8.15 -1.05
N GLU A 122 -3.54 7.76 -1.33
CA GLU A 122 -2.56 7.48 -0.29
C GLU A 122 -2.25 8.73 0.55
N ALA A 123 -2.05 9.88 -0.08
CA ALA A 123 -1.87 11.14 0.64
C ALA A 123 -3.08 11.49 1.51
N THR A 124 -4.29 11.21 1.03
CA THR A 124 -5.53 11.38 1.81
C THR A 124 -5.56 10.45 3.02
N PHE A 125 -5.14 9.20 2.86
CA PHE A 125 -4.98 8.24 3.94
C PHE A 125 -4.04 8.77 5.03
N TRP A 126 -2.82 9.18 4.68
CA TRP A 126 -1.85 9.70 5.63
C TRP A 126 -2.32 10.98 6.35
N ASN A 127 -3.03 11.86 5.62
CA ASN A 127 -3.59 13.07 6.21
C ASN A 127 -4.73 12.76 7.19
N SER A 128 -5.54 11.73 6.94
CA SER A 128 -6.57 11.28 7.86
C SER A 128 -5.97 10.79 9.18
N LEU A 129 -4.84 10.07 9.14
CA LEU A 129 -4.15 9.62 10.34
C LEU A 129 -3.56 10.77 11.17
N LYS A 130 -3.07 11.84 10.52
CA LYS A 130 -2.57 13.03 11.22
C LYS A 130 -3.66 13.81 11.94
N ALA A 131 -4.89 13.70 11.50
CA ALA A 131 -6.04 14.42 12.07
C ALA A 131 -6.65 13.71 13.30
N ILE A 132 -6.18 12.52 13.66
CA ILE A 132 -6.60 11.81 14.87
C ILE A 132 -5.92 12.49 16.06
N PRO A 133 -6.70 12.98 17.06
CA PRO A 133 -6.19 13.69 18.23
C PRO A 133 -5.38 12.79 19.18
#